data_cc1ba2bc5300f09e0000b3f8970d9e06
#
_entry.id   cc1ba2bc5300f09e0000b3f8970d9e06
#
_cell.length_a   1.000
_cell.length_b   1.000
_cell.length_c   1.000
_cell.angle_alpha   90.00
_cell.angle_beta   90.00
_cell.angle_gamma   90.00
#
_symmetry.space_group_name_H-M   'P 1'
#
loop_
_entity.id
_entity.type
_entity.pdbx_description
1 polymer ?
#
loop_
_entity_poly.entity_id
_entity_poly.type
_entity_poly.pdbx_seq_one_letter_code
_entity_poly.pdbx_strand_id
1 'polypeptide(L)'
;MLHNSILIVGSIAIDTIETPVEKKSNVLGGSTTYSLVASGKQSEVSIVGIVGNDFPSEGHTLYQSYASDLSDLKIAEGKTFRWGGRYHKNWDDRDTLFTELGVFSDFRPVLTESNKNRSHILLANIHPELQYSVILQNQNPDATIVIDTMNLWIETTLASLEKVLSASNILLINESEAFLLTNESDIKSAAHSLLRMGLEAVVIKKGSRGAELFSLTEHITVGAFPVTNVIDPTGAGDVFAGAFVASLANEDSKETALLNASASASISIESFGVEKLQSASNDEINDRINFLNKTLKS
;
A
#
# COMPACT_ATOMS: atom_id res chain seq x y z
N MET A 1 -21.04 -11.28 10.18
CA MET A 1 -20.18 -10.47 9.30
C MET A 1 -18.83 -10.39 9.97
N LEU A 2 -17.76 -10.59 9.23
CA LEU A 2 -16.38 -10.43 9.75
C LEU A 2 -16.10 -8.93 9.85
N HIS A 3 -16.48 -8.30 10.96
CA HIS A 3 -16.06 -6.94 11.27
C HIS A 3 -14.53 -6.95 11.43
N ASN A 4 -13.86 -5.91 10.98
CA ASN A 4 -12.41 -5.68 11.09
C ASN A 4 -11.53 -6.64 10.27
N SER A 5 -12.03 -7.19 9.15
CA SER A 5 -11.28 -8.10 8.29
C SER A 5 -10.82 -7.40 7.01
N ILE A 6 -9.54 -7.55 6.70
CA ILE A 6 -8.91 -6.94 5.52
C ILE A 6 -8.50 -8.04 4.54
N LEU A 7 -8.77 -7.84 3.26
CA LEU A 7 -8.17 -8.58 2.16
C LEU A 7 -7.10 -7.72 1.51
N ILE A 8 -5.86 -8.18 1.44
CA ILE A 8 -4.78 -7.51 0.72
C ILE A 8 -4.45 -8.33 -0.52
N VAL A 9 -4.53 -7.68 -1.67
CA VAL A 9 -4.16 -8.26 -2.97
C VAL A 9 -3.06 -7.40 -3.59
N GLY A 10 -1.91 -8.00 -3.86
CA GLY A 10 -0.75 -7.25 -4.38
C GLY A 10 0.40 -8.16 -4.80
N SER A 11 1.54 -7.56 -5.08
CA SER A 11 2.78 -8.27 -5.38
C SER A 11 3.50 -8.72 -4.10
N ILE A 12 4.15 -9.88 -4.20
CA ILE A 12 5.09 -10.39 -3.20
C ILE A 12 6.42 -10.57 -3.91
N ALA A 13 7.47 -9.90 -3.43
CA ALA A 13 8.73 -9.80 -4.16
C ALA A 13 9.94 -10.12 -3.29
N ILE A 14 11.05 -10.40 -3.96
CA ILE A 14 12.40 -10.39 -3.38
C ILE A 14 13.16 -9.26 -4.07
N ASP A 15 13.43 -8.19 -3.33
CA ASP A 15 13.96 -6.95 -3.89
C ASP A 15 15.47 -6.83 -3.76
N THR A 16 16.07 -6.06 -4.67
CA THR A 16 17.43 -5.54 -4.57
C THR A 16 17.36 -4.02 -4.59
N ILE A 17 17.76 -3.40 -3.49
CA ILE A 17 17.61 -1.97 -3.30
C ILE A 17 18.99 -1.33 -3.17
N GLU A 18 19.26 -0.33 -4.01
CA GLU A 18 20.43 0.54 -3.92
C GLU A 18 19.97 1.93 -3.49
N THR A 19 20.51 2.41 -2.37
CA THR A 19 20.28 3.77 -1.88
C THR A 19 21.58 4.56 -1.90
N PRO A 20 21.57 5.88 -1.70
CA PRO A 20 22.80 6.67 -1.61
C PRO A 20 23.76 6.24 -0.50
N VAL A 21 23.29 5.48 0.48
CA VAL A 21 24.07 5.08 1.66
C VAL A 21 24.49 3.60 1.63
N GLU A 22 23.66 2.72 1.06
CA GLU A 22 23.91 1.28 1.10
C GLU A 22 23.17 0.55 -0.04
N LYS A 23 23.63 -0.69 -0.32
CA LYS A 23 22.95 -1.65 -1.20
C LYS A 23 22.59 -2.90 -0.43
N LYS A 24 21.34 -3.34 -0.52
CA LYS A 24 20.86 -4.60 0.07
C LYS A 24 20.15 -5.46 -0.98
N SER A 25 20.46 -6.74 -1.00
CA SER A 25 19.84 -7.72 -1.91
C SER A 25 19.04 -8.74 -1.10
N ASN A 26 18.09 -9.41 -1.77
CA ASN A 26 17.18 -10.40 -1.16
C ASN A 26 16.36 -9.83 0.01
N VAL A 27 15.92 -8.58 -0.13
CA VAL A 27 14.99 -7.95 0.81
C VAL A 27 13.58 -8.47 0.52
N LEU A 28 12.86 -8.89 1.56
CA LEU A 28 11.44 -9.20 1.42
C LEU A 28 10.67 -7.92 1.08
N GLY A 29 10.02 -7.91 -0.06
CA GLY A 29 9.36 -6.74 -0.63
C GLY A 29 8.05 -7.07 -1.33
N GLY A 30 7.64 -6.16 -2.21
CA GLY A 30 6.34 -6.19 -2.86
C GLY A 30 5.25 -5.53 -2.03
N SER A 31 4.26 -4.96 -2.69
CA SER A 31 3.21 -4.15 -2.06
C SER A 31 2.45 -4.90 -0.96
N THR A 32 2.23 -6.20 -1.13
CA THR A 32 1.58 -7.06 -0.11
C THR A 32 2.41 -7.19 1.16
N THR A 33 3.74 -7.37 1.05
CA THR A 33 4.62 -7.57 2.22
C THR A 33 4.59 -6.35 3.15
N TYR A 34 4.76 -5.17 2.57
CA TYR A 34 4.75 -3.91 3.32
C TYR A 34 3.39 -3.62 3.96
N SER A 35 2.31 -3.75 3.16
CA SER A 35 0.95 -3.54 3.65
C SER A 35 0.56 -4.54 4.74
N LEU A 36 0.95 -5.82 4.61
CA LEU A 36 0.69 -6.85 5.61
C LEU A 36 1.32 -6.51 6.97
N VAL A 37 2.61 -6.15 6.98
CA VAL A 37 3.29 -5.85 8.25
C VAL A 37 2.72 -4.60 8.92
N ALA A 38 2.28 -3.62 8.13
CA ALA A 38 1.66 -2.40 8.64
C ALA A 38 0.26 -2.64 9.25
N SER A 39 -0.51 -3.61 8.72
CA SER A 39 -1.89 -3.86 9.13
C SER A 39 -2.05 -5.03 10.09
N GLY A 40 -1.23 -6.08 9.96
CA GLY A 40 -1.44 -7.37 10.60
C GLY A 40 -1.24 -7.41 12.12
N LYS A 41 -0.71 -6.33 12.73
CA LYS A 41 -0.66 -6.20 14.20
C LYS A 41 -1.99 -5.72 14.80
N GLN A 42 -2.86 -5.13 13.98
CA GLN A 42 -4.05 -4.40 14.45
C GLN A 42 -5.36 -4.97 13.91
N SER A 43 -5.29 -5.79 12.85
CA SER A 43 -6.48 -6.28 12.15
C SER A 43 -6.30 -7.72 11.68
N GLU A 44 -7.42 -8.41 11.43
CA GLU A 44 -7.42 -9.71 10.75
C GLU A 44 -7.15 -9.51 9.26
N VAL A 45 -6.01 -10.03 8.78
CA VAL A 45 -5.57 -9.83 7.40
C VAL A 45 -5.52 -11.14 6.64
N SER A 46 -6.18 -11.17 5.50
CA SER A 46 -6.08 -12.25 4.50
C SER A 46 -5.25 -11.80 3.31
N ILE A 47 -4.44 -12.70 2.78
CA ILE A 47 -3.53 -12.41 1.66
C ILE A 47 -3.95 -13.17 0.41
N VAL A 48 -3.99 -12.45 -0.71
CA VAL A 48 -4.10 -13.00 -2.06
C VAL A 48 -2.85 -12.67 -2.83
N GLY A 49 -2.09 -13.68 -3.19
CA GLY A 49 -0.80 -13.50 -3.85
C GLY A 49 -0.23 -14.78 -4.42
N ILE A 50 0.96 -14.68 -5.00
CA ILE A 50 1.71 -15.84 -5.52
C ILE A 50 3.19 -15.67 -5.22
N VAL A 51 3.84 -16.75 -4.82
CA VAL A 51 5.29 -16.86 -4.66
C VAL A 51 5.81 -18.09 -5.37
N GLY A 52 7.09 -18.08 -5.73
CA GLY A 52 7.77 -19.24 -6.27
C GLY A 52 8.22 -20.21 -5.17
N ASN A 53 8.70 -21.37 -5.57
CA ASN A 53 9.30 -22.36 -4.65
C ASN A 53 10.67 -21.92 -4.10
N ASP A 54 11.21 -20.77 -4.57
CA ASP A 54 12.41 -20.12 -4.06
C ASP A 54 12.10 -19.04 -2.99
N PHE A 55 10.82 -18.88 -2.60
CA PHE A 55 10.45 -17.91 -1.57
C PHE A 55 11.08 -18.32 -0.23
N PRO A 56 11.81 -17.41 0.44
CA PRO A 56 12.62 -17.80 1.59
C PRO A 56 11.76 -18.17 2.81
N SER A 57 12.29 -19.05 3.66
CA SER A 57 11.64 -19.50 4.91
C SER A 57 11.28 -18.35 5.85
N GLU A 58 12.12 -17.31 5.90
CA GLU A 58 11.89 -16.08 6.66
C GLU A 58 10.64 -15.34 6.15
N GLY A 59 10.42 -15.37 4.83
CA GLY A 59 9.23 -14.84 4.22
C GLY A 59 7.97 -15.60 4.64
N HIS A 60 8.01 -16.93 4.59
CA HIS A 60 6.90 -17.75 5.07
C HIS A 60 6.60 -17.48 6.55
N THR A 61 7.62 -17.40 7.39
CA THR A 61 7.47 -17.07 8.82
C THR A 61 6.87 -15.69 9.02
N LEU A 62 7.30 -14.68 8.25
CA LEU A 62 6.72 -13.34 8.28
C LEU A 62 5.22 -13.37 7.98
N TYR A 63 4.84 -14.01 6.88
CA TYR A 63 3.43 -14.07 6.47
C TYR A 63 2.57 -14.82 7.51
N GLN A 64 3.05 -15.93 8.07
CA GLN A 64 2.37 -16.65 9.15
C GLN A 64 2.23 -15.84 10.44
N SER A 65 3.14 -14.91 10.69
CA SER A 65 3.11 -14.09 11.92
C SER A 65 2.14 -12.90 11.84
N TYR A 66 1.84 -12.41 10.64
CA TYR A 66 1.06 -11.19 10.43
C TYR A 66 -0.30 -11.44 9.75
N ALA A 67 -0.43 -12.50 8.95
CA ALA A 67 -1.70 -12.83 8.31
C ALA A 67 -2.52 -13.81 9.16
N SER A 68 -3.82 -13.57 9.22
CA SER A 68 -4.79 -14.50 9.84
C SER A 68 -5.25 -15.59 8.86
N ASP A 69 -5.14 -15.34 7.55
CA ASP A 69 -5.56 -16.27 6.50
C ASP A 69 -4.62 -16.18 5.28
N LEU A 70 -4.01 -17.30 4.91
CA LEU A 70 -3.12 -17.48 3.76
C LEU A 70 -3.69 -18.48 2.73
N SER A 71 -4.98 -18.81 2.80
CA SER A 71 -5.60 -19.80 1.91
C SER A 71 -5.53 -19.43 0.42
N ASP A 72 -5.47 -18.13 0.11
CA ASP A 72 -5.34 -17.62 -1.26
C ASP A 72 -3.89 -17.19 -1.61
N LEU A 73 -2.91 -17.50 -0.76
CA LEU A 73 -1.49 -17.40 -1.10
C LEU A 73 -1.03 -18.66 -1.83
N LYS A 74 -0.72 -18.54 -3.12
CA LYS A 74 -0.29 -19.65 -3.96
C LYS A 74 1.23 -19.80 -3.94
N ILE A 75 1.69 -21.07 -3.87
CA ILE A 75 3.10 -21.41 -4.11
C ILE A 75 3.13 -22.14 -5.46
N ALA A 76 3.91 -21.62 -6.43
CA ALA A 76 4.02 -22.19 -7.77
C ALA A 76 5.47 -22.63 -8.05
N GLU A 77 5.63 -23.55 -9.00
CA GLU A 77 6.94 -23.93 -9.49
C GLU A 77 7.55 -22.78 -10.29
N GLY A 78 8.74 -22.34 -9.90
CA GLY A 78 9.46 -21.23 -10.51
C GLY A 78 9.97 -20.23 -9.49
N LYS A 79 10.42 -19.08 -9.98
CA LYS A 79 10.97 -18.02 -9.14
C LYS A 79 9.90 -17.03 -8.70
N THR A 80 10.01 -16.58 -7.47
CA THR A 80 9.27 -15.44 -6.94
C THR A 80 9.61 -14.17 -7.74
N PHE A 81 8.66 -13.26 -7.86
CA PHE A 81 8.87 -11.94 -8.45
C PHE A 81 10.06 -11.25 -7.82
N ARG A 82 10.91 -10.63 -8.66
CA ARG A 82 12.08 -9.87 -8.24
C ARG A 82 12.06 -8.49 -8.86
N TRP A 83 12.36 -7.51 -8.04
CA TRP A 83 12.53 -6.14 -8.49
C TRP A 83 13.86 -5.57 -7.99
N GLY A 84 14.51 -4.74 -8.80
CA GLY A 84 15.68 -3.99 -8.41
C GLY A 84 15.50 -2.52 -8.67
N GLY A 85 15.80 -1.68 -7.67
CA GLY A 85 15.71 -0.23 -7.77
C GLY A 85 16.92 0.46 -7.20
N ARG A 86 17.22 1.65 -7.77
CA ARG A 86 18.27 2.55 -7.28
C ARG A 86 17.67 3.91 -7.00
N TYR A 87 17.73 4.36 -5.75
CA TYR A 87 17.31 5.69 -5.32
C TYR A 87 18.38 6.74 -5.57
N HIS A 88 17.95 7.92 -5.99
CA HIS A 88 18.80 9.09 -6.16
C HIS A 88 19.01 9.80 -4.79
N LYS A 89 19.93 10.79 -4.79
CA LYS A 89 20.27 11.53 -3.55
C LYS A 89 19.12 12.33 -2.94
N ASN A 90 18.10 12.64 -3.73
CA ASN A 90 16.90 13.34 -3.24
C ASN A 90 15.87 12.42 -2.57
N TRP A 91 16.07 11.08 -2.59
CA TRP A 91 15.20 10.05 -2.03
C TRP A 91 13.81 9.92 -2.67
N ASP A 92 13.43 10.83 -3.54
CA ASP A 92 12.13 10.83 -4.23
C ASP A 92 12.20 10.10 -5.58
N ASP A 93 13.31 10.29 -6.33
CA ASP A 93 13.51 9.68 -7.64
C ASP A 93 14.24 8.34 -7.53
N ARG A 94 13.80 7.39 -8.36
CA ARG A 94 14.43 6.08 -8.47
C ARG A 94 14.48 5.59 -9.91
N ASP A 95 15.52 4.82 -10.22
CA ASP A 95 15.63 4.03 -11.45
C ASP A 95 15.23 2.58 -11.16
N THR A 96 14.46 1.97 -12.06
CA THR A 96 14.28 0.51 -12.04
C THR A 96 15.47 -0.14 -12.75
N LEU A 97 16.20 -0.98 -12.04
CA LEU A 97 17.37 -1.70 -12.57
C LEU A 97 16.95 -2.96 -13.32
N PHE A 98 15.98 -3.70 -12.78
CA PHE A 98 15.38 -4.89 -13.39
C PHE A 98 14.00 -5.18 -12.82
N THR A 99 13.21 -5.93 -13.60
CA THR A 99 11.93 -6.48 -13.20
C THR A 99 11.83 -7.91 -13.75
N GLU A 100 11.86 -8.90 -12.86
CA GLU A 100 11.75 -10.32 -13.20
C GLU A 100 10.45 -10.86 -12.62
N LEU A 101 9.42 -10.97 -13.45
CA LEU A 101 8.07 -11.32 -12.98
C LEU A 101 7.98 -12.73 -12.37
N GLY A 102 8.80 -13.68 -12.83
CA GLY A 102 8.74 -15.06 -12.34
C GLY A 102 7.31 -15.61 -12.41
N VAL A 103 6.89 -16.31 -11.35
CA VAL A 103 5.52 -16.88 -11.26
C VAL A 103 4.42 -15.83 -11.23
N PHE A 104 4.75 -14.57 -10.94
CA PHE A 104 3.78 -13.47 -10.94
C PHE A 104 3.24 -13.14 -12.34
N SER A 105 3.97 -13.48 -13.42
CA SER A 105 3.51 -13.27 -14.80
C SER A 105 2.18 -13.96 -15.10
N ASP A 106 1.97 -15.13 -14.51
CA ASP A 106 0.78 -15.95 -14.69
C ASP A 106 -0.22 -15.83 -13.54
N PHE A 107 0.05 -14.92 -12.59
CA PHE A 107 -0.83 -14.71 -11.45
C PHE A 107 -2.22 -14.28 -11.91
N ARG A 108 -3.21 -15.00 -11.39
CA ARG A 108 -4.64 -14.67 -11.52
C ARG A 108 -5.26 -14.85 -10.16
N PRO A 109 -5.67 -13.75 -9.49
CA PRO A 109 -6.30 -13.81 -8.17
C PRO A 109 -7.61 -14.62 -8.24
N VAL A 110 -7.72 -15.60 -7.37
CA VAL A 110 -8.95 -16.39 -7.16
C VAL A 110 -9.21 -16.40 -5.68
N LEU A 111 -10.39 -15.91 -5.29
CA LEU A 111 -10.77 -15.76 -3.89
C LEU A 111 -11.52 -17.01 -3.40
N THR A 112 -11.16 -17.47 -2.22
CA THR A 112 -11.98 -18.42 -1.44
C THR A 112 -13.29 -17.77 -1.02
N GLU A 113 -14.30 -18.58 -0.67
CA GLU A 113 -15.63 -18.06 -0.28
C GLU A 113 -15.55 -17.12 0.95
N SER A 114 -14.63 -17.37 1.88
CA SER A 114 -14.39 -16.48 3.02
C SER A 114 -13.85 -15.13 2.58
N ASN A 115 -12.92 -15.11 1.60
CA ASN A 115 -12.25 -13.89 1.14
C ASN A 115 -13.11 -13.06 0.18
N LYS A 116 -14.17 -13.62 -0.41
CA LYS A 116 -15.17 -12.86 -1.17
C LYS A 116 -16.08 -11.97 -0.30
N ASN A 117 -16.04 -12.14 1.03
CA ASN A 117 -16.95 -11.48 1.96
C ASN A 117 -16.22 -10.59 2.99
N ARG A 118 -15.01 -10.14 2.69
CA ARG A 118 -14.25 -9.26 3.60
C ARG A 118 -14.87 -7.86 3.66
N SER A 119 -14.74 -7.22 4.83
CA SER A 119 -15.27 -5.87 5.05
C SER A 119 -14.43 -4.78 4.40
N HIS A 120 -13.12 -5.00 4.30
CA HIS A 120 -12.17 -4.07 3.68
C HIS A 120 -11.30 -4.80 2.67
N ILE A 121 -11.07 -4.18 1.51
CA ILE A 121 -10.23 -4.73 0.44
C ILE A 121 -9.18 -3.69 0.10
N LEU A 122 -7.91 -4.02 0.30
CA LEU A 122 -6.78 -3.24 -0.22
C LEU A 122 -6.32 -3.85 -1.54
N LEU A 123 -6.60 -3.17 -2.63
CA LEU A 123 -6.05 -3.44 -3.94
C LEU A 123 -4.70 -2.72 -4.05
N ALA A 124 -3.67 -3.35 -3.52
CA ALA A 124 -2.32 -2.80 -3.53
C ALA A 124 -1.76 -2.74 -4.96
N ASN A 125 -0.62 -2.09 -5.14
CA ASN A 125 -0.07 -1.78 -6.45
C ASN A 125 0.26 -3.04 -7.27
N ILE A 126 -0.63 -3.40 -8.19
CA ILE A 126 -0.49 -4.43 -9.25
C ILE A 126 -1.23 -3.99 -10.51
N HIS A 127 -1.15 -4.80 -11.59
CA HIS A 127 -1.85 -4.50 -12.84
C HIS A 127 -3.36 -4.29 -12.62
N PRO A 128 -3.98 -3.21 -13.13
CA PRO A 128 -5.38 -2.87 -12.86
C PRO A 128 -6.39 -3.96 -13.26
N GLU A 129 -6.12 -4.78 -14.26
CA GLU A 129 -7.00 -5.91 -14.60
C GLU A 129 -7.04 -6.97 -13.50
N LEU A 130 -5.93 -7.18 -12.77
CA LEU A 130 -5.91 -8.09 -11.63
C LEU A 130 -6.68 -7.49 -10.45
N GLN A 131 -6.51 -6.19 -10.19
CA GLN A 131 -7.29 -5.47 -9.19
C GLN A 131 -8.80 -5.56 -9.51
N TYR A 132 -9.19 -5.29 -10.76
CA TYR A 132 -10.58 -5.35 -11.17
C TYR A 132 -11.17 -6.76 -11.07
N SER A 133 -10.38 -7.80 -11.37
CA SER A 133 -10.83 -9.19 -11.24
C SER A 133 -11.16 -9.56 -9.78
N VAL A 134 -10.52 -8.93 -8.79
CA VAL A 134 -10.85 -9.10 -7.37
C VAL A 134 -12.16 -8.41 -7.03
N ILE A 135 -12.38 -7.19 -7.54
CA ILE A 135 -13.66 -6.48 -7.37
C ILE A 135 -14.82 -7.31 -7.88
N LEU A 136 -14.69 -7.93 -9.06
CA LEU A 136 -15.73 -8.78 -9.65
C LEU A 136 -16.03 -10.06 -8.85
N GLN A 137 -15.10 -10.52 -8.01
CA GLN A 137 -15.28 -11.68 -7.15
C GLN A 137 -15.84 -11.30 -5.76
N ASN A 138 -15.78 -10.01 -5.38
CA ASN A 138 -16.33 -9.56 -4.11
C ASN A 138 -17.84 -9.78 -4.03
N GLN A 139 -18.31 -10.34 -2.92
CA GLN A 139 -19.72 -10.63 -2.66
C GLN A 139 -20.30 -9.77 -1.52
N ASN A 140 -19.45 -9.00 -0.83
CA ASN A 140 -19.90 -8.06 0.18
C ASN A 140 -20.20 -6.69 -0.46
N PRO A 141 -21.46 -6.30 -0.63
CA PRO A 141 -21.81 -5.02 -1.25
C PRO A 141 -21.40 -3.80 -0.39
N ASP A 142 -21.17 -4.01 0.90
CA ASP A 142 -20.79 -2.96 1.85
C ASP A 142 -19.27 -2.93 2.09
N ALA A 143 -18.49 -3.67 1.29
CA ALA A 143 -17.03 -3.69 1.43
C ALA A 143 -16.44 -2.33 1.06
N THR A 144 -15.57 -1.80 1.91
CA THR A 144 -14.75 -0.62 1.59
C THR A 144 -13.55 -1.05 0.75
N ILE A 145 -13.50 -0.60 -0.49
CA ILE A 145 -12.42 -0.91 -1.45
C ILE A 145 -11.46 0.26 -1.53
N VAL A 146 -10.22 0.03 -1.11
CA VAL A 146 -9.12 0.99 -1.17
C VAL A 146 -8.14 0.55 -2.24
N ILE A 147 -7.81 1.45 -3.14
CA ILE A 147 -6.86 1.20 -4.24
C ILE A 147 -5.59 2.03 -4.05
N ASP A 148 -4.44 1.41 -4.30
CA ASP A 148 -3.16 2.08 -4.59
C ASP A 148 -2.76 1.82 -6.04
N THR A 149 -2.04 2.76 -6.66
CA THR A 149 -1.62 2.70 -8.06
C THR A 149 -0.21 3.26 -8.23
N MET A 150 0.29 3.30 -9.47
CA MET A 150 1.56 3.94 -9.82
C MET A 150 1.53 4.51 -11.23
N ASN A 151 2.50 5.39 -11.52
CA ASN A 151 2.66 6.02 -12.83
C ASN A 151 2.64 5.03 -14.01
N LEU A 152 3.24 3.84 -13.87
CA LEU A 152 3.24 2.82 -14.93
C LEU A 152 1.83 2.49 -15.42
N TRP A 153 0.88 2.30 -14.50
CA TRP A 153 -0.50 1.94 -14.86
C TRP A 153 -1.27 3.12 -15.44
N ILE A 154 -0.97 4.34 -14.97
CA ILE A 154 -1.54 5.58 -15.52
C ILE A 154 -1.12 5.74 -16.98
N GLU A 155 0.16 5.48 -17.28
CA GLU A 155 0.74 5.66 -18.61
C GLU A 155 0.40 4.53 -19.59
N THR A 156 0.27 3.28 -19.10
CA THR A 156 0.20 2.11 -19.98
C THR A 156 -1.16 1.42 -20.03
N THR A 157 -1.98 1.55 -18.98
CA THR A 157 -3.25 0.81 -18.82
C THR A 157 -4.38 1.67 -18.27
N LEU A 158 -4.42 2.96 -18.66
CA LEU A 158 -5.36 3.95 -18.11
C LEU A 158 -6.82 3.48 -18.15
N ALA A 159 -7.28 2.92 -19.28
CA ALA A 159 -8.66 2.47 -19.40
C ALA A 159 -9.04 1.32 -18.44
N SER A 160 -8.07 0.48 -18.05
CA SER A 160 -8.29 -0.55 -17.03
C SER A 160 -8.24 0.06 -15.62
N LEU A 161 -7.38 1.04 -15.40
CA LEU A 161 -7.30 1.77 -14.13
C LEU A 161 -8.59 2.55 -13.86
N GLU A 162 -9.15 3.24 -14.83
CA GLU A 162 -10.42 3.96 -14.71
C GLU A 162 -11.58 3.06 -14.29
N LYS A 163 -11.62 1.80 -14.77
CA LYS A 163 -12.63 0.82 -14.32
C LYS A 163 -12.46 0.48 -12.84
N VAL A 164 -11.22 0.33 -12.37
CA VAL A 164 -10.95 0.04 -10.95
C VAL A 164 -11.35 1.25 -10.10
N LEU A 165 -10.96 2.47 -10.52
CA LEU A 165 -11.29 3.71 -9.80
C LEU A 165 -12.80 3.88 -9.65
N SER A 166 -13.57 3.69 -10.72
CA SER A 166 -15.04 3.83 -10.69
C SER A 166 -15.77 2.78 -9.86
N ALA A 167 -15.09 1.70 -9.48
CA ALA A 167 -15.63 0.61 -8.67
C ALA A 167 -14.99 0.53 -7.28
N SER A 168 -14.23 1.57 -6.88
CA SER A 168 -13.54 1.66 -5.59
C SER A 168 -14.07 2.84 -4.76
N ASN A 169 -13.87 2.79 -3.43
CA ASN A 169 -14.30 3.86 -2.53
C ASN A 169 -13.19 4.89 -2.30
N ILE A 170 -11.95 4.45 -2.09
CA ILE A 170 -10.85 5.33 -1.68
C ILE A 170 -9.63 5.08 -2.56
N LEU A 171 -9.05 6.16 -3.08
CA LEU A 171 -7.78 6.13 -3.81
C LEU A 171 -6.65 6.67 -2.93
N LEU A 172 -5.58 5.90 -2.83
CA LEU A 172 -4.29 6.37 -2.30
C LEU A 172 -3.34 6.60 -3.47
N ILE A 173 -2.82 7.81 -3.61
CA ILE A 173 -2.00 8.22 -4.76
C ILE A 173 -0.93 9.21 -4.31
N ASN A 174 0.22 9.27 -4.97
CA ASN A 174 1.16 10.36 -4.72
C ASN A 174 0.83 11.60 -5.56
N GLU A 175 1.42 12.74 -5.20
CA GLU A 175 1.14 14.03 -5.83
C GLU A 175 1.46 14.02 -7.34
N SER A 176 2.61 13.47 -7.75
CA SER A 176 3.01 13.43 -9.16
C SER A 176 2.09 12.52 -9.98
N GLU A 177 1.68 11.40 -9.44
CA GLU A 177 0.70 10.49 -10.05
C GLU A 177 -0.68 11.14 -10.15
N ALA A 178 -1.10 11.88 -9.12
CA ALA A 178 -2.38 12.61 -9.16
C ALA A 178 -2.40 13.66 -10.28
N PHE A 179 -1.29 14.41 -10.44
CA PHE A 179 -1.15 15.37 -11.53
C PHE A 179 -1.10 14.69 -12.90
N LEU A 180 -0.38 13.57 -13.01
CA LEU A 180 -0.30 12.78 -14.24
C LEU A 180 -1.67 12.24 -14.65
N LEU A 181 -2.43 11.69 -13.72
CA LEU A 181 -3.74 11.08 -13.98
C LEU A 181 -4.81 12.09 -14.35
N THR A 182 -4.76 13.29 -13.76
CA THR A 182 -5.81 14.32 -13.93
C THR A 182 -5.44 15.43 -14.92
N ASN A 183 -4.15 15.53 -15.27
CA ASN A 183 -3.58 16.66 -16.01
C ASN A 183 -3.81 18.02 -15.32
N GLU A 184 -3.94 18.01 -13.99
CA GLU A 184 -4.04 19.21 -13.16
C GLU A 184 -2.65 19.60 -12.62
N SER A 185 -2.52 20.83 -12.14
CA SER A 185 -1.27 21.37 -11.62
C SER A 185 -1.30 21.76 -10.13
N ASP A 186 -2.45 21.61 -9.50
CA ASP A 186 -2.60 21.82 -8.06
C ASP A 186 -3.39 20.67 -7.41
N ILE A 187 -3.09 20.42 -6.12
CA ILE A 187 -3.61 19.28 -5.37
C ILE A 187 -5.13 19.30 -5.26
N LYS A 188 -5.74 20.47 -5.02
CA LYS A 188 -7.20 20.56 -4.84
C LYS A 188 -7.94 20.27 -6.12
N SER A 189 -7.49 20.82 -7.24
CA SER A 189 -8.06 20.55 -8.56
C SER A 189 -7.90 19.08 -8.92
N ALA A 190 -6.72 18.48 -8.68
CA ALA A 190 -6.48 17.07 -8.91
C ALA A 190 -7.42 16.20 -8.05
N ALA A 191 -7.53 16.48 -6.75
CA ALA A 191 -8.42 15.75 -5.85
C ALA A 191 -9.89 15.83 -6.31
N HIS A 192 -10.39 17.01 -6.69
CA HIS A 192 -11.75 17.16 -7.19
C HIS A 192 -11.97 16.41 -8.51
N SER A 193 -10.96 16.38 -9.41
CA SER A 193 -11.04 15.62 -10.65
C SER A 193 -11.12 14.12 -10.36
N LEU A 194 -10.34 13.60 -9.40
CA LEU A 194 -10.37 12.21 -8.97
C LEU A 194 -11.70 11.83 -8.29
N LEU A 195 -12.23 12.67 -7.40
CA LEU A 195 -13.53 12.44 -6.77
C LEU A 195 -14.67 12.33 -7.81
N ARG A 196 -14.61 13.08 -8.92
CA ARG A 196 -15.59 12.97 -10.02
C ARG A 196 -15.54 11.63 -10.76
N MET A 197 -14.49 10.80 -10.56
CA MET A 197 -14.42 9.45 -11.12
C MET A 197 -15.25 8.43 -10.33
N GLY A 198 -15.94 8.84 -9.25
CA GLY A 198 -16.82 8.01 -8.44
C GLY A 198 -16.29 7.65 -7.05
N LEU A 199 -15.11 8.16 -6.70
CA LEU A 199 -14.48 7.90 -5.40
C LEU A 199 -15.17 8.69 -4.27
N GLU A 200 -15.27 8.09 -3.09
CA GLU A 200 -15.75 8.75 -1.86
C GLU A 200 -14.67 9.61 -1.20
N ALA A 201 -13.42 9.17 -1.31
CA ALA A 201 -12.26 9.92 -0.80
C ALA A 201 -11.00 9.66 -1.64
N VAL A 202 -10.12 10.64 -1.62
CA VAL A 202 -8.79 10.56 -2.23
C VAL A 202 -7.75 11.00 -1.20
N VAL A 203 -6.72 10.19 -1.00
CA VAL A 203 -5.56 10.56 -0.18
C VAL A 203 -4.38 10.83 -1.10
N ILE A 204 -3.88 12.06 -1.09
CA ILE A 204 -2.71 12.47 -1.86
C ILE A 204 -1.49 12.51 -0.93
N LYS A 205 -0.57 11.56 -1.17
CA LYS A 205 0.70 11.41 -0.45
C LYS A 205 1.73 12.40 -1.03
N LYS A 206 2.42 13.19 -0.18
CA LYS A 206 3.35 14.25 -0.60
C LYS A 206 4.78 14.03 -0.09
N GLY A 207 5.13 12.80 0.23
CA GLY A 207 6.45 12.44 0.79
C GLY A 207 6.76 13.22 2.08
N SER A 208 7.89 13.90 2.12
CA SER A 208 8.34 14.70 3.28
C SER A 208 7.44 15.89 3.65
N ARG A 209 6.42 16.18 2.84
CA ARG A 209 5.42 17.23 3.12
C ARG A 209 4.11 16.68 3.71
N GLY A 210 4.04 15.37 4.00
CA GLY A 210 2.89 14.72 4.61
C GLY A 210 1.84 14.22 3.62
N ALA A 211 0.56 14.27 3.98
CA ALA A 211 -0.55 13.79 3.15
C ALA A 211 -1.80 14.64 3.33
N GLU A 212 -2.68 14.62 2.32
CA GLU A 212 -3.98 15.29 2.35
C GLU A 212 -5.08 14.31 1.93
N LEU A 213 -6.16 14.27 2.68
CA LEU A 213 -7.37 13.54 2.36
C LEU A 213 -8.46 14.50 1.94
N PHE A 214 -9.09 14.21 0.81
CA PHE A 214 -10.22 14.93 0.27
C PHE A 214 -11.44 14.02 0.13
N SER A 215 -12.59 14.50 0.53
CA SER A 215 -13.90 13.94 0.22
C SER A 215 -14.85 15.06 -0.19
N LEU A 216 -16.12 14.75 -0.43
CA LEU A 216 -17.13 15.78 -0.74
C LEU A 216 -17.37 16.74 0.45
N THR A 217 -17.12 16.30 1.67
CA THR A 217 -17.46 17.04 2.90
C THR A 217 -16.26 17.39 3.76
N GLU A 218 -15.08 16.79 3.50
CA GLU A 218 -13.92 16.90 4.37
C GLU A 218 -12.66 17.17 3.57
N HIS A 219 -11.77 17.99 4.14
CA HIS A 219 -10.40 18.16 3.68
C HIS A 219 -9.48 18.13 4.89
N ILE A 220 -8.74 17.05 5.04
CA ILE A 220 -7.86 16.79 6.18
C ILE A 220 -6.41 16.84 5.70
N THR A 221 -5.57 17.58 6.39
CA THR A 221 -4.13 17.65 6.10
C THR A 221 -3.32 17.19 7.30
N VAL A 222 -2.33 16.34 7.09
CA VAL A 222 -1.33 15.96 8.08
C VAL A 222 0.07 16.24 7.54
N GLY A 223 0.96 16.78 8.37
CA GLY A 223 2.38 16.96 8.04
C GLY A 223 3.14 15.64 8.00
N ALA A 224 4.44 15.71 7.73
CA ALA A 224 5.31 14.55 7.84
C ALA A 224 6.06 14.53 9.18
N PHE A 225 6.34 13.33 9.71
CA PHE A 225 7.27 13.19 10.83
C PHE A 225 8.70 13.43 10.33
N PRO A 226 9.52 14.26 11.00
CA PRO A 226 10.87 14.59 10.55
C PRO A 226 11.83 13.43 10.84
N VAL A 227 12.00 12.55 9.87
CA VAL A 227 12.98 11.46 9.94
C VAL A 227 14.36 11.99 9.61
N THR A 228 15.31 11.82 10.54
CA THR A 228 16.68 12.33 10.39
C THR A 228 17.59 11.38 9.62
N ASN A 229 17.30 10.09 9.63
CA ASN A 229 18.13 9.06 9.00
C ASN A 229 17.26 8.16 8.10
N VAL A 230 17.06 8.61 6.87
CA VAL A 230 16.39 7.81 5.84
C VAL A 230 17.38 6.77 5.31
N ILE A 231 16.99 5.50 5.38
CA ILE A 231 17.78 4.35 4.90
C ILE A 231 17.22 3.82 3.59
N ASP A 232 15.89 3.58 3.52
CA ASP A 232 15.21 3.00 2.37
C ASP A 232 13.75 3.46 2.31
N PRO A 233 13.36 4.26 1.31
CA PRO A 233 11.97 4.69 1.16
C PRO A 233 11.08 3.66 0.43
N THR A 234 11.63 2.50 0.02
CA THR A 234 10.87 1.45 -0.68
C THR A 234 9.72 0.95 0.18
N GLY A 235 8.54 0.87 -0.41
CA GLY A 235 7.36 0.37 0.27
C GLY A 235 6.71 1.32 1.26
N ALA A 236 7.23 2.55 1.46
CA ALA A 236 6.61 3.53 2.36
C ALA A 236 5.15 3.84 2.00
N GLY A 237 4.84 3.90 0.70
CA GLY A 237 3.46 4.04 0.19
C GLY A 237 2.58 2.84 0.54
N ASP A 238 3.13 1.63 0.43
CA ASP A 238 2.42 0.38 0.74
C ASP A 238 2.21 0.23 2.26
N VAL A 239 3.20 0.63 3.08
CA VAL A 239 3.05 0.71 4.55
C VAL A 239 1.96 1.71 4.92
N PHE A 240 1.96 2.87 4.29
CA PHE A 240 0.90 3.87 4.47
C PHE A 240 -0.47 3.26 4.15
N ALA A 241 -0.61 2.57 3.01
CA ALA A 241 -1.85 1.95 2.57
C ALA A 241 -2.33 0.87 3.56
N GLY A 242 -1.44 -0.01 4.01
CA GLY A 242 -1.75 -1.05 4.99
C GLY A 242 -2.22 -0.49 6.32
N ALA A 243 -1.51 0.50 6.88
CA ALA A 243 -1.87 1.13 8.14
C ALA A 243 -3.17 1.96 8.03
N PHE A 244 -3.40 2.63 6.90
CA PHE A 244 -4.63 3.38 6.63
C PHE A 244 -5.84 2.46 6.61
N VAL A 245 -5.79 1.35 5.88
CA VAL A 245 -6.89 0.38 5.80
C VAL A 245 -7.12 -0.31 7.14
N ALA A 246 -6.05 -0.59 7.91
CA ALA A 246 -6.19 -1.17 9.25
C ALA A 246 -6.98 -0.26 10.20
N SER A 247 -6.69 1.05 10.18
CA SER A 247 -7.46 2.01 10.96
C SER A 247 -8.92 2.08 10.53
N LEU A 248 -9.21 2.08 9.23
CA LEU A 248 -10.60 2.04 8.74
C LEU A 248 -11.31 0.76 9.18
N ALA A 249 -10.63 -0.39 9.11
CA ALA A 249 -11.19 -1.68 9.55
C ALA A 249 -11.49 -1.70 11.07
N ASN A 250 -10.76 -0.93 11.85
CA ASN A 250 -10.99 -0.74 13.29
C ASN A 250 -12.03 0.37 13.60
N GLU A 251 -12.72 0.88 12.57
CA GLU A 251 -13.74 1.94 12.69
C GLU A 251 -13.16 3.27 13.22
N ASP A 252 -11.86 3.50 13.05
CA ASP A 252 -11.24 4.79 13.36
C ASP A 252 -11.73 5.88 12.39
N SER A 253 -11.65 7.14 12.84
CA SER A 253 -11.91 8.29 11.94
C SER A 253 -10.84 8.38 10.85
N LYS A 254 -11.17 9.07 9.75
CA LYS A 254 -10.23 9.29 8.64
C LYS A 254 -9.00 10.09 9.09
N GLU A 255 -9.14 10.99 10.06
CA GLU A 255 -8.02 11.71 10.70
C GLU A 255 -7.08 10.73 11.40
N THR A 256 -7.63 9.81 12.21
CA THR A 256 -6.85 8.79 12.91
C THR A 256 -6.17 7.87 11.91
N ALA A 257 -6.88 7.43 10.87
CA ALA A 257 -6.32 6.61 9.81
C ALA A 257 -5.15 7.31 9.09
N LEU A 258 -5.28 8.61 8.80
CA LEU A 258 -4.23 9.40 8.16
C LEU A 258 -3.00 9.57 9.07
N LEU A 259 -3.20 9.76 10.37
CA LEU A 259 -2.13 9.86 11.37
C LEU A 259 -1.37 8.54 11.52
N ASN A 260 -2.09 7.42 11.68
CA ASN A 260 -1.50 6.08 11.80
C ASN A 260 -0.71 5.68 10.55
N ALA A 261 -1.26 5.96 9.36
CA ALA A 261 -0.60 5.72 8.10
C ALA A 261 0.70 6.52 7.95
N SER A 262 0.65 7.82 8.27
CA SER A 262 1.82 8.71 8.20
C SER A 262 2.90 8.33 9.22
N ALA A 263 2.51 7.96 10.44
CA ALA A 263 3.44 7.48 11.47
C ALA A 263 4.14 6.19 11.04
N SER A 264 3.36 5.20 10.59
CA SER A 264 3.89 3.89 10.14
C SER A 264 4.83 4.03 8.94
N ALA A 265 4.46 4.82 7.94
CA ALA A 265 5.30 5.10 6.78
C ALA A 265 6.61 5.80 7.19
N SER A 266 6.57 6.72 8.17
CA SER A 266 7.79 7.37 8.65
C SER A 266 8.75 6.43 9.38
N ILE A 267 8.23 5.37 10.02
CA ILE A 267 9.03 4.33 10.67
C ILE A 267 9.70 3.43 9.62
N SER A 268 8.95 3.03 8.59
CA SER A 268 9.46 2.06 7.61
C SER A 268 10.70 2.52 6.87
N ILE A 269 10.85 3.82 6.63
CA ILE A 269 11.99 4.37 5.87
C ILE A 269 13.33 4.41 6.65
N GLU A 270 13.36 4.00 7.90
CA GLU A 270 14.56 3.96 8.75
C GLU A 270 15.30 2.61 8.69
N SER A 271 14.85 1.68 7.86
CA SER A 271 15.56 0.41 7.58
C SER A 271 15.22 -0.10 6.18
N PHE A 272 15.97 -1.09 5.72
CA PHE A 272 15.57 -1.84 4.53
C PHE A 272 14.38 -2.76 4.81
N GLY A 273 13.46 -2.84 3.85
CA GLY A 273 12.29 -3.69 3.94
C GLY A 273 11.41 -3.34 5.14
N VAL A 274 10.98 -4.35 5.90
CA VAL A 274 10.05 -4.19 7.01
C VAL A 274 10.67 -4.29 8.40
N GLU A 275 12.00 -4.34 8.51
CA GLU A 275 12.72 -4.65 9.76
C GLU A 275 12.41 -3.65 10.88
N LYS A 276 12.49 -2.34 10.59
CA LYS A 276 12.21 -1.31 11.59
C LYS A 276 10.73 -1.30 11.99
N LEU A 277 9.83 -1.49 11.02
CA LEU A 277 8.39 -1.55 11.29
C LEU A 277 8.03 -2.75 12.18
N GLN A 278 8.69 -3.91 11.99
CA GLN A 278 8.51 -5.10 12.83
C GLN A 278 8.95 -4.85 14.27
N SER A 279 10.08 -4.15 14.46
CA SER A 279 10.69 -3.91 15.77
C SER A 279 10.16 -2.67 16.49
N ALA A 280 9.39 -1.82 15.81
CA ALA A 280 8.83 -0.61 16.40
C ALA A 280 7.88 -0.94 17.56
N SER A 281 8.07 -0.28 18.69
CA SER A 281 7.20 -0.38 19.85
C SER A 281 5.93 0.47 19.66
N ASN A 282 4.88 0.13 20.40
CA ASN A 282 3.67 0.94 20.41
C ASN A 282 3.96 2.38 20.91
N ASP A 283 4.89 2.55 21.84
CA ASP A 283 5.28 3.88 22.35
C ASP A 283 5.92 4.71 21.23
N GLU A 284 6.83 4.13 20.43
CA GLU A 284 7.44 4.81 19.29
C GLU A 284 6.39 5.23 18.24
N ILE A 285 5.43 4.36 17.95
CA ILE A 285 4.33 4.67 17.02
C ILE A 285 3.48 5.81 17.58
N ASN A 286 3.09 5.72 18.87
CA ASN A 286 2.27 6.73 19.54
C ASN A 286 2.99 8.11 19.64
N ASP A 287 4.29 8.12 19.87
CA ASP A 287 5.07 9.36 19.90
C ASP A 287 5.02 10.06 18.52
N ARG A 288 5.13 9.31 17.42
CA ARG A 288 4.99 9.86 16.06
C ARG A 288 3.57 10.36 15.80
N ILE A 289 2.56 9.60 16.19
CA ILE A 289 1.15 10.02 16.08
C ILE A 289 0.92 11.32 16.87
N ASN A 290 1.40 11.41 18.10
CA ASN A 290 1.28 12.61 18.94
C ASN A 290 1.99 13.83 18.33
N PHE A 291 3.13 13.62 17.68
CA PHE A 291 3.81 14.67 16.93
C PHE A 291 2.98 15.13 15.73
N LEU A 292 2.53 14.17 14.91
CA LEU A 292 1.76 14.42 13.68
C LEU A 292 0.41 15.09 13.97
N ASN A 293 -0.24 14.71 15.08
CA ASN A 293 -1.51 15.30 15.51
C ASN A 293 -1.42 16.82 15.71
N LYS A 294 -0.25 17.36 16.08
CA LYS A 294 -0.02 18.81 16.16
C LYS A 294 0.00 19.52 14.81
N THR A 295 0.15 18.77 13.74
CA THR A 295 0.17 19.25 12.35
C THR A 295 -1.17 19.08 11.64
N LEU A 296 -2.10 18.35 12.26
CA LEU A 296 -3.43 18.04 11.71
C LEU A 296 -4.24 19.34 11.49
N LYS A 297 -4.89 19.43 10.34
CA LYS A 297 -5.83 20.49 9.99
C LYS A 297 -7.01 19.83 9.26
N SER A 298 -8.19 20.17 9.64
CA SER A 298 -9.47 19.73 9.05
C SER A 298 -10.39 20.93 8.78
#